data_3e935e5cdb338850508581369abbb381
#
_entry.id   3e935e5cdb338850508581369abbb381
#
_cell.length_a   1.000
_cell.length_b   1.000
_cell.length_c   1.000
_cell.angle_alpha   90.00
_cell.angle_beta   90.00
_cell.angle_gamma   90.00
#
_symmetry.space_group_name_H-M   'P 1'
#
loop_
_entity.id
_entity.type
_entity.pdbx_description
1 polymer ?
#
loop_
_entity_poly.entity_id
_entity_poly.type
_entity_poly.pdbx_seq_one_letter_code
_entity_poly.pdbx_strand_id
1 'polypeptide(L)'
;KYTIYVDDFDSEIKIPNRAINLIRLAFIDGIRNTNRINVVDAVSAGSDLSLSPLEDARRFRAEYLLKGNLIQREATDDGSSHRRYHSRENSYKEKFTLRLDLIRTSDGVTISTRNYEETGSASGKDATQYSALENSLINVPYEMGLFVENHFKVYGSILKVVSTKRDKAKTIYINLGYDDPIKEGLRFDVVEDGILEEHNIETKIGEI
;
A
#
# COMPACT_ATOMS: atom_id res chain seq x y z
N LYS A 1 4.96 -15.13 3.47
CA LYS A 1 4.34 -13.78 3.25
C LYS A 1 4.06 -13.16 4.61
N TYR A 2 4.34 -11.87 4.74
CA TYR A 2 3.93 -11.10 5.92
C TYR A 2 2.40 -10.93 5.97
N THR A 3 1.87 -10.74 7.16
CA THR A 3 0.45 -10.43 7.38
C THR A 3 0.33 -9.01 7.93
N ILE A 4 -0.46 -8.18 7.25
CA ILE A 4 -0.82 -6.83 7.69
C ILE A 4 -2.28 -6.83 8.15
N TYR A 5 -2.52 -6.35 9.36
CA TYR A 5 -3.83 -5.97 9.84
C TYR A 5 -4.10 -4.51 9.48
N VAL A 6 -5.12 -4.25 8.70
CA VAL A 6 -5.53 -2.89 8.32
C VAL A 6 -6.69 -2.48 9.22
N ASP A 7 -6.43 -1.48 10.05
CA ASP A 7 -7.42 -0.90 10.95
C ASP A 7 -8.54 -0.16 10.19
N ASP A 8 -9.60 0.19 10.88
CA ASP A 8 -10.54 1.17 10.33
C ASP A 8 -9.82 2.53 10.20
N PHE A 9 -10.16 3.27 9.15
CA PHE A 9 -9.48 4.56 8.93
C PHE A 9 -10.18 5.65 9.73
N ASP A 10 -9.37 6.41 10.46
CA ASP A 10 -9.81 7.59 11.19
C ASP A 10 -9.84 8.83 10.30
N SER A 11 -10.50 9.88 10.79
CA SER A 11 -10.53 11.18 10.12
C SER A 11 -10.50 12.32 11.13
N GLU A 12 -9.57 13.26 10.92
CA GLU A 12 -9.52 14.53 11.67
C GLU A 12 -10.57 15.54 11.20
N ILE A 13 -11.21 15.26 10.06
CA ILE A 13 -12.20 16.11 9.43
C ILE A 13 -13.54 15.40 9.31
N LYS A 14 -14.63 16.18 9.26
CA LYS A 14 -15.96 15.62 9.06
C LYS A 14 -16.12 15.11 7.62
N ILE A 15 -16.25 13.79 7.45
CA ILE A 15 -16.45 13.13 6.17
C ILE A 15 -17.55 12.07 6.30
N PRO A 16 -18.35 11.80 5.24
CA PRO A 16 -19.27 10.67 5.25
C PRO A 16 -18.54 9.32 5.39
N ASN A 17 -19.01 8.43 6.24
CA ASN A 17 -18.42 7.10 6.44
C ASN A 17 -18.22 6.31 5.13
N ARG A 18 -19.13 6.48 4.17
CA ARG A 18 -19.01 5.85 2.86
C ARG A 18 -17.75 6.32 2.11
N ALA A 19 -17.40 7.60 2.22
CA ALA A 19 -16.24 8.14 1.51
C ALA A 19 -14.92 7.65 2.13
N ILE A 20 -14.79 7.67 3.47
CA ILE A 20 -13.58 7.13 4.13
C ILE A 20 -13.44 5.62 3.89
N ASN A 21 -14.55 4.88 3.89
CA ASN A 21 -14.55 3.46 3.54
C ASN A 21 -14.07 3.19 2.10
N LEU A 22 -14.49 4.03 1.14
CA LEU A 22 -14.03 3.90 -0.24
C LEU A 22 -12.52 4.10 -0.34
N ILE A 23 -12.00 5.14 0.32
CA ILE A 23 -10.55 5.39 0.39
C ILE A 23 -9.85 4.16 1.00
N ARG A 24 -10.28 3.71 2.18
CA ARG A 24 -9.69 2.57 2.87
C ARG A 24 -9.64 1.31 1.99
N LEU A 25 -10.74 0.97 1.33
CA LEU A 25 -10.82 -0.20 0.46
C LEU A 25 -9.88 -0.10 -0.73
N ALA A 26 -9.71 1.08 -1.34
CA ALA A 26 -8.77 1.27 -2.43
C ALA A 26 -7.32 0.99 -2.01
N PHE A 27 -6.92 1.43 -0.80
CA PHE A 27 -5.61 1.15 -0.23
C PHE A 27 -5.43 -0.35 0.07
N ILE A 28 -6.44 -0.99 0.67
CA ILE A 28 -6.43 -2.44 0.93
C ILE A 28 -6.26 -3.23 -0.37
N ASP A 29 -7.04 -2.91 -1.39
CA ASP A 29 -7.00 -3.61 -2.68
C ASP A 29 -5.67 -3.36 -3.41
N GLY A 30 -5.11 -2.15 -3.29
CA GLY A 30 -3.78 -1.86 -3.80
C GLY A 30 -2.71 -2.77 -3.17
N ILE A 31 -2.74 -2.97 -1.86
CA ILE A 31 -1.82 -3.89 -1.16
C ILE A 31 -2.07 -5.35 -1.58
N ARG A 32 -3.33 -5.79 -1.62
CA ARG A 32 -3.69 -7.16 -2.03
C ARG A 32 -3.23 -7.51 -3.43
N ASN A 33 -3.34 -6.57 -4.36
CA ASN A 33 -2.96 -6.75 -5.77
C ASN A 33 -1.47 -7.02 -5.96
N THR A 34 -0.62 -6.69 -4.97
CA THR A 34 0.80 -7.05 -5.02
C THR A 34 1.06 -8.55 -4.87
N ASN A 35 0.12 -9.30 -4.30
CA ASN A 35 0.25 -10.71 -3.91
C ASN A 35 1.43 -11.03 -2.97
N ARG A 36 2.09 -10.02 -2.40
CA ARG A 36 3.24 -10.17 -1.50
C ARG A 36 2.83 -10.27 -0.03
N ILE A 37 1.64 -9.75 0.31
CA ILE A 37 1.17 -9.53 1.66
C ILE A 37 -0.18 -10.21 1.85
N ASN A 38 -0.39 -10.84 3.01
CA ASN A 38 -1.70 -11.25 3.48
C ASN A 38 -2.34 -10.06 4.19
N VAL A 39 -3.55 -9.68 3.79
CA VAL A 39 -4.25 -8.54 4.38
C VAL A 39 -5.45 -9.03 5.18
N VAL A 40 -5.44 -8.72 6.48
CA VAL A 40 -6.58 -8.84 7.38
C VAL A 40 -7.23 -7.47 7.50
N ASP A 41 -8.44 -7.33 7.04
CA ASP A 41 -9.23 -6.11 7.12
C ASP A 41 -10.05 -6.14 8.41
N ALA A 42 -9.78 -5.21 9.33
CA ALA A 42 -10.43 -5.11 10.64
C ALA A 42 -11.96 -5.16 10.56
N VAL A 43 -12.54 -4.39 9.64
CA VAL A 43 -14.00 -4.28 9.48
C VAL A 43 -14.62 -5.61 9.04
N SER A 44 -13.97 -6.31 8.10
CA SER A 44 -14.47 -7.59 7.58
C SER A 44 -14.14 -8.77 8.50
N ALA A 45 -13.06 -8.70 9.25
CA ALA A 45 -12.61 -9.78 10.13
C ALA A 45 -13.34 -9.84 11.48
N GLY A 46 -14.15 -8.83 11.80
CA GLY A 46 -14.83 -8.72 13.09
C GLY A 46 -13.86 -8.30 14.20
N SER A 47 -13.35 -7.07 14.09
CA SER A 47 -12.54 -6.45 15.14
C SER A 47 -13.26 -6.43 16.47
N ASP A 48 -12.51 -6.60 17.56
CA ASP A 48 -13.03 -6.51 18.91
C ASP A 48 -12.88 -5.07 19.42
N LEU A 49 -13.97 -4.34 19.47
CA LEU A 49 -14.01 -2.94 19.91
C LEU A 49 -13.53 -2.72 21.36
N SER A 50 -13.38 -3.79 22.14
CA SER A 50 -12.84 -3.73 23.52
C SER A 50 -11.31 -3.74 23.54
N LEU A 51 -10.66 -4.12 22.44
CA LEU A 51 -9.21 -4.17 22.28
C LEU A 51 -8.69 -2.90 21.58
N SER A 52 -7.44 -2.55 21.87
CA SER A 52 -6.75 -1.58 21.03
C SER A 52 -6.45 -2.19 19.65
N PRO A 53 -6.30 -1.38 18.58
CA PRO A 53 -5.96 -1.88 17.25
C PRO A 53 -4.70 -2.75 17.23
N LEU A 54 -3.73 -2.44 18.09
CA LEU A 54 -2.50 -3.21 18.21
C LEU A 54 -2.72 -4.60 18.83
N GLU A 55 -3.57 -4.68 19.85
CA GLU A 55 -3.93 -5.94 20.49
C GLU A 55 -4.76 -6.81 19.54
N ASP A 56 -5.68 -6.19 18.80
CA ASP A 56 -6.50 -6.89 17.82
C ASP A 56 -5.65 -7.42 16.66
N ALA A 57 -4.69 -6.64 16.15
CA ALA A 57 -3.72 -7.09 15.15
C ALA A 57 -2.91 -8.32 15.63
N ARG A 58 -2.49 -8.34 16.91
CA ARG A 58 -1.82 -9.49 17.52
C ARG A 58 -2.73 -10.72 17.62
N ARG A 59 -4.01 -10.54 17.94
CA ARG A 59 -5.01 -11.61 17.95
C ARG A 59 -5.12 -12.31 16.60
N PHE A 60 -5.03 -11.54 15.51
CA PHE A 60 -5.00 -12.06 14.14
C PHE A 60 -3.60 -12.52 13.68
N ARG A 61 -2.60 -12.52 14.57
CA ARG A 61 -1.21 -12.90 14.27
C ARG A 61 -0.60 -12.10 13.12
N ALA A 62 -1.02 -10.84 12.98
CA ALA A 62 -0.42 -9.95 12.01
C ALA A 62 0.92 -9.42 12.53
N GLU A 63 1.95 -9.43 11.68
CA GLU A 63 3.25 -8.87 12.01
C GLU A 63 3.25 -7.35 11.97
N TYR A 64 2.31 -6.78 11.23
CA TYR A 64 2.18 -5.33 11.07
C TYR A 64 0.74 -4.88 11.21
N LEU A 65 0.58 -3.68 11.76
CA LEU A 65 -0.66 -2.92 11.81
C LEU A 65 -0.51 -1.71 10.89
N LEU A 66 -1.46 -1.51 9.98
CA LEU A 66 -1.57 -0.32 9.14
C LEU A 66 -2.74 0.53 9.63
N LYS A 67 -2.45 1.77 10.02
CA LYS A 67 -3.43 2.78 10.40
C LYS A 67 -3.51 3.86 9.36
N GLY A 68 -4.72 4.25 8.98
CA GLY A 68 -4.97 5.38 8.10
C GLY A 68 -5.67 6.50 8.83
N ASN A 69 -5.24 7.74 8.59
CA ASN A 69 -5.89 8.92 9.12
C ASN A 69 -6.06 9.98 8.02
N LEU A 70 -7.29 10.32 7.69
CA LEU A 70 -7.61 11.37 6.73
C LEU A 70 -7.43 12.74 7.41
N ILE A 71 -6.37 13.46 7.01
CA ILE A 71 -5.99 14.74 7.64
C ILE A 71 -6.50 15.96 6.88
N GLN A 72 -6.75 15.85 5.57
CA GLN A 72 -7.27 16.95 4.76
C GLN A 72 -8.16 16.40 3.64
N ARG A 73 -9.19 17.20 3.29
CA ARG A 73 -10.03 16.97 2.12
C ARG A 73 -10.56 18.29 1.61
N GLU A 74 -10.44 18.49 0.31
CA GLU A 74 -11.03 19.62 -0.42
C GLU A 74 -11.95 19.04 -1.50
N ALA A 75 -13.22 19.40 -1.43
CA ALA A 75 -14.23 18.98 -2.37
C ALA A 75 -14.88 20.23 -2.96
N THR A 76 -14.68 20.46 -4.25
CA THR A 76 -15.23 21.66 -4.94
C THR A 76 -16.24 21.26 -6.02
N ASP A 77 -17.28 22.05 -6.12
CA ASP A 77 -18.25 22.03 -7.22
C ASP A 77 -17.94 23.21 -8.14
N ASP A 78 -17.20 22.93 -9.21
CA ASP A 78 -16.83 23.94 -10.21
C ASP A 78 -17.92 24.08 -11.30
N GLY A 79 -19.16 23.66 -11.01
CA GLY A 79 -20.29 23.76 -11.94
C GLY A 79 -20.41 25.16 -12.52
N SER A 80 -19.98 25.32 -13.77
CA SER A 80 -19.87 26.61 -14.43
C SER A 80 -21.25 27.28 -14.53
N SER A 81 -21.44 28.40 -13.78
CA SER A 81 -22.54 29.32 -13.95
C SER A 81 -22.43 30.14 -15.25
N HIS A 82 -21.99 29.55 -16.34
CA HIS A 82 -22.06 30.20 -17.66
C HIS A 82 -23.50 30.13 -18.15
N ARG A 83 -24.28 31.13 -17.67
CA ARG A 83 -25.54 31.47 -18.30
C ARG A 83 -25.29 31.83 -19.74
N ARG A 84 -25.54 30.90 -20.64
CA ARG A 84 -26.11 31.11 -21.99
C ARG A 84 -26.12 29.77 -22.75
N TYR A 85 -27.32 29.21 -22.90
CA TYR A 85 -27.69 28.16 -23.85
C TYR A 85 -26.78 26.88 -23.87
N HIS A 86 -27.39 25.75 -23.48
CA HIS A 86 -27.02 24.34 -23.55
C HIS A 86 -26.38 23.73 -22.28
N SER A 87 -27.08 22.69 -21.83
CA SER A 87 -26.73 21.67 -20.86
C SER A 87 -25.77 22.09 -19.70
N ARG A 88 -26.32 22.16 -18.50
CA ARG A 88 -25.51 22.22 -17.27
C ARG A 88 -24.63 20.95 -17.22
N GLU A 89 -23.36 21.12 -17.50
CA GLU A 89 -22.37 20.11 -17.16
C GLU A 89 -21.94 20.35 -15.71
N ASN A 90 -22.10 19.33 -14.88
CA ASN A 90 -21.56 19.34 -13.53
C ASN A 90 -20.05 19.16 -13.63
N SER A 91 -19.29 19.80 -12.77
CA SER A 91 -17.85 19.61 -12.65
C SER A 91 -17.47 19.57 -11.17
N TYR A 92 -16.85 18.49 -10.76
CA TYR A 92 -16.44 18.24 -9.38
C TYR A 92 -14.94 17.97 -9.34
N LYS A 93 -14.28 18.49 -8.31
CA LYS A 93 -12.91 18.16 -7.97
C LYS A 93 -12.85 17.64 -6.55
N GLU A 94 -11.98 16.69 -6.35
CA GLU A 94 -11.70 16.08 -5.06
C GLU A 94 -10.20 16.06 -4.85
N LYS A 95 -9.74 16.52 -3.70
CA LYS A 95 -8.36 16.37 -3.23
C LYS A 95 -8.40 15.91 -1.78
N PHE A 96 -7.60 14.91 -1.44
CA PHE A 96 -7.45 14.52 -0.04
C PHE A 96 -5.99 14.19 0.29
N THR A 97 -5.68 14.26 1.57
CA THR A 97 -4.42 13.80 2.13
C THR A 97 -4.70 12.76 3.21
N LEU A 98 -4.19 11.55 3.00
CA LEU A 98 -4.25 10.44 3.93
C LEU A 98 -2.87 10.17 4.51
N ARG A 99 -2.77 10.16 5.84
CA ARG A 99 -1.57 9.67 6.53
C ARG A 99 -1.71 8.16 6.78
N LEU A 100 -0.70 7.38 6.39
CA LEU A 100 -0.56 5.97 6.73
C LEU A 100 0.59 5.78 7.70
N ASP A 101 0.32 5.07 8.79
CA ASP A 101 1.30 4.65 9.77
C ASP A 101 1.43 3.12 9.72
N LEU A 102 2.63 2.62 9.42
CA LEU A 102 2.97 1.20 9.50
C LEU A 102 3.63 0.91 10.85
N ILE A 103 3.02 0.07 11.64
CA ILE A 103 3.42 -0.23 13.01
C ILE A 103 3.78 -1.72 13.10
N ARG A 104 4.93 -2.03 13.67
CA ARG A 104 5.31 -3.42 13.97
C ARG A 104 4.56 -3.89 15.20
N THR A 105 3.86 -5.02 15.10
CA THR A 105 2.97 -5.48 16.18
C THR A 105 3.71 -6.03 17.39
N SER A 106 4.92 -6.57 17.21
CA SER A 106 5.71 -7.17 18.30
C SER A 106 6.05 -6.18 19.41
N ASP A 107 6.41 -4.95 19.07
CA ASP A 107 6.89 -3.91 19.99
C ASP A 107 6.09 -2.60 19.93
N GLY A 108 5.17 -2.46 18.98
CA GLY A 108 4.36 -1.26 18.79
C GLY A 108 5.12 -0.10 18.15
N VAL A 109 6.32 -0.33 17.61
CA VAL A 109 7.12 0.72 16.97
C VAL A 109 6.57 1.08 15.61
N THR A 110 6.35 2.37 15.36
CA THR A 110 6.03 2.89 14.03
C THR A 110 7.25 2.82 13.13
N ILE A 111 7.19 1.99 12.10
CA ILE A 111 8.29 1.76 11.15
C ILE A 111 8.29 2.84 10.07
N SER A 112 7.11 3.28 9.65
CA SER A 112 6.96 4.26 8.58
C SER A 112 5.71 5.08 8.80
N THR A 113 5.83 6.39 8.54
CA THR A 113 4.71 7.32 8.41
C THR A 113 4.82 7.98 7.05
N ARG A 114 3.75 7.93 6.26
CA ARG A 114 3.74 8.55 4.93
C ARG A 114 2.40 9.23 4.66
N ASN A 115 2.44 10.40 4.06
CA ASN A 115 1.27 11.11 3.55
C ASN A 115 1.09 10.80 2.06
N TYR A 116 -0.14 10.48 1.69
CA TYR A 116 -0.58 10.28 0.31
C TYR A 116 -1.53 11.42 -0.05
N GLU A 117 -1.20 12.15 -1.11
CA GLU A 117 -2.02 13.23 -1.64
C GLU A 117 -2.59 12.78 -2.98
N GLU A 118 -3.91 12.71 -3.05
CA GLU A 118 -4.62 12.24 -4.22
C GLU A 118 -5.59 13.30 -4.72
N THR A 119 -5.70 13.42 -6.03
CA THR A 119 -6.58 14.39 -6.68
C THR A 119 -7.34 13.72 -7.80
N GLY A 120 -8.64 13.98 -7.87
CA GLY A 120 -9.49 13.50 -8.95
C GLY A 120 -10.50 14.56 -9.38
N SER A 121 -11.03 14.40 -10.59
CA SER A 121 -12.09 15.24 -11.11
C SER A 121 -13.10 14.41 -11.88
N ALA A 122 -14.34 14.87 -11.90
CA ALA A 122 -15.40 14.32 -12.74
C ALA A 122 -16.20 15.45 -13.37
N SER A 123 -16.51 15.33 -14.65
CA SER A 123 -17.30 16.31 -15.40
C SER A 123 -18.30 15.62 -16.30
N GLY A 124 -19.40 16.32 -16.61
CA GLY A 124 -20.47 15.85 -17.45
C GLY A 124 -21.82 15.81 -16.75
N LYS A 125 -22.85 15.42 -17.49
CA LYS A 125 -24.24 15.44 -17.02
C LYS A 125 -24.47 14.60 -15.76
N ASP A 126 -23.81 13.42 -15.68
CA ASP A 126 -23.97 12.45 -14.59
C ASP A 126 -22.80 12.49 -13.59
N ALA A 127 -21.92 13.49 -13.70
CA ALA A 127 -20.81 13.65 -12.79
C ALA A 127 -21.32 13.98 -11.38
N THR A 128 -20.63 13.43 -10.39
CA THR A 128 -20.91 13.62 -8.95
C THR A 128 -19.62 13.84 -8.19
N GLN A 129 -19.72 14.38 -6.98
CA GLN A 129 -18.59 14.45 -6.05
C GLN A 129 -18.01 13.07 -5.76
N TYR A 130 -18.86 12.04 -5.76
CA TYR A 130 -18.42 10.66 -5.53
C TYR A 130 -17.59 10.12 -6.70
N SER A 131 -17.98 10.44 -7.95
CA SER A 131 -17.18 10.09 -9.14
C SER A 131 -15.81 10.78 -9.14
N ALA A 132 -15.72 12.03 -8.65
CA ALA A 132 -14.46 12.73 -8.51
C ALA A 132 -13.56 12.05 -7.45
N LEU A 133 -14.14 11.58 -6.34
CA LEU A 133 -13.43 10.79 -5.33
C LEU A 133 -12.95 9.45 -5.90
N GLU A 134 -13.78 8.72 -6.64
CA GLU A 134 -13.36 7.46 -7.30
C GLU A 134 -12.19 7.71 -8.26
N ASN A 135 -12.24 8.78 -9.04
CA ASN A 135 -11.16 9.15 -9.95
C ASN A 135 -9.87 9.55 -9.22
N SER A 136 -9.95 10.10 -8.00
CA SER A 136 -8.78 10.40 -7.20
C SER A 136 -8.06 9.13 -6.71
N LEU A 137 -8.74 7.99 -6.67
CA LEU A 137 -8.18 6.73 -6.18
C LEU A 137 -7.47 5.89 -7.26
N ILE A 138 -7.48 6.35 -8.52
CA ILE A 138 -6.94 5.57 -9.67
C ILE A 138 -5.45 5.22 -9.47
N ASN A 139 -4.66 6.10 -8.89
CA ASN A 139 -3.23 5.88 -8.68
C ASN A 139 -2.89 5.10 -7.41
N VAL A 140 -3.82 4.94 -6.47
CA VAL A 140 -3.60 4.25 -5.20
C VAL A 140 -3.01 2.84 -5.36
N PRO A 141 -3.47 2.00 -6.31
CA PRO A 141 -2.85 0.68 -6.50
C PRO A 141 -1.36 0.73 -6.84
N TYR A 142 -0.93 1.69 -7.64
CA TYR A 142 0.48 1.90 -7.96
C TYR A 142 1.28 2.35 -6.73
N GLU A 143 0.77 3.34 -6.00
CA GLU A 143 1.41 3.84 -4.78
C GLU A 143 1.53 2.75 -3.70
N MET A 144 0.51 1.89 -3.57
CA MET A 144 0.55 0.76 -2.66
C MET A 144 1.51 -0.35 -3.12
N GLY A 145 1.69 -0.52 -4.43
CA GLY A 145 2.75 -1.36 -4.99
C GLY A 145 4.13 -0.90 -4.52
N LEU A 146 4.43 0.37 -4.68
CA LEU A 146 5.70 0.98 -4.21
C LEU A 146 5.85 0.89 -2.68
N PHE A 147 4.77 1.11 -1.93
CA PHE A 147 4.78 0.96 -0.47
C PHE A 147 5.18 -0.45 -0.06
N VAL A 148 4.56 -1.48 -0.67
CA VAL A 148 4.87 -2.88 -0.38
C VAL A 148 6.30 -3.23 -0.79
N GLU A 149 6.77 -2.78 -1.94
CA GLU A 149 8.15 -3.02 -2.40
C GLU A 149 9.20 -2.42 -1.47
N ASN A 150 8.94 -1.25 -0.94
CA ASN A 150 9.88 -0.57 -0.05
C ASN A 150 9.96 -1.19 1.35
N HIS A 151 8.84 -1.70 1.89
CA HIS A 151 8.77 -2.17 3.27
C HIS A 151 8.82 -3.69 3.40
N PHE A 152 8.48 -4.43 2.35
CA PHE A 152 8.35 -5.89 2.38
C PHE A 152 9.20 -6.54 1.29
N LYS A 153 10.50 -6.46 1.48
CA LYS A 153 11.47 -7.06 0.56
C LYS A 153 11.33 -8.58 0.54
N VAL A 154 11.54 -9.17 -0.62
CA VAL A 154 11.58 -10.62 -0.81
C VAL A 154 13.03 -11.06 -0.82
N TYR A 155 13.38 -11.94 0.09
CA TYR A 155 14.70 -12.52 0.20
C TYR A 155 14.69 -13.96 -0.27
N GLY A 156 15.72 -14.34 -0.98
CA GLY A 156 15.96 -15.73 -1.38
C GLY A 156 17.45 -16.07 -1.32
N SER A 157 17.73 -17.34 -1.19
CA SER A 157 19.10 -17.84 -1.16
C SER A 157 19.47 -18.50 -2.49
N ILE A 158 20.70 -18.29 -2.96
CA ILE A 158 21.24 -19.03 -4.09
C ILE A 158 21.54 -20.46 -3.64
N LEU A 159 20.80 -21.41 -4.20
CA LEU A 159 20.99 -22.85 -3.90
C LEU A 159 22.12 -23.45 -4.72
N LYS A 160 22.28 -23.02 -5.97
CA LYS A 160 23.28 -23.58 -6.89
C LYS A 160 23.55 -22.66 -8.05
N VAL A 161 24.81 -22.53 -8.41
CA VAL A 161 25.24 -21.98 -9.70
C VAL A 161 25.25 -23.12 -10.71
N VAL A 162 24.44 -23.02 -11.76
CA VAL A 162 24.28 -24.07 -12.78
C VAL A 162 25.27 -23.89 -13.89
N SER A 163 25.49 -22.65 -14.31
CA SER A 163 26.46 -22.34 -15.37
C SER A 163 27.13 -21.00 -15.12
N THR A 164 28.38 -20.90 -15.59
CA THR A 164 29.17 -19.67 -15.54
C THR A 164 29.60 -19.23 -16.93
N LYS A 165 29.85 -17.94 -17.13
CA LYS A 165 30.44 -17.38 -18.33
C LYS A 165 31.38 -16.24 -17.93
N ARG A 166 32.67 -16.36 -18.27
CA ARG A 166 33.72 -15.38 -17.92
C ARG A 166 33.72 -15.09 -16.39
N ASP A 167 33.77 -16.14 -15.60
CA ASP A 167 33.78 -16.13 -14.12
C ASP A 167 32.55 -15.48 -13.45
N LYS A 168 31.49 -15.23 -14.22
CA LYS A 168 30.21 -14.75 -13.71
C LYS A 168 29.16 -15.86 -13.77
N ALA A 169 28.34 -15.96 -12.75
CA ALA A 169 27.17 -16.83 -12.77
C ALA A 169 26.24 -16.42 -13.92
N LYS A 170 25.86 -17.39 -14.78
CA LYS A 170 24.91 -17.17 -15.88
C LYS A 170 23.54 -17.71 -15.54
N THR A 171 23.49 -18.83 -14.86
CA THR A 171 22.25 -19.50 -14.45
C THR A 171 22.42 -19.98 -13.03
N ILE A 172 21.46 -19.68 -12.20
CA ILE A 172 21.43 -20.08 -10.80
C ILE A 172 20.06 -20.69 -10.46
N TYR A 173 20.04 -21.56 -9.44
CA TYR A 173 18.80 -21.90 -8.74
C TYR A 173 18.72 -21.10 -7.44
N ILE A 174 17.52 -20.60 -7.15
CA ILE A 174 17.19 -19.89 -5.91
C ILE A 174 16.06 -20.65 -5.19
N ASN A 175 15.92 -20.44 -3.89
CA ASN A 175 14.87 -21.05 -3.08
C ASN A 175 13.51 -20.33 -3.16
N LEU A 176 13.33 -19.46 -4.13
CA LEU A 176 12.06 -18.81 -4.42
C LEU A 176 11.37 -19.51 -5.58
N GLY A 177 10.08 -19.77 -5.46
CA GLY A 177 9.31 -20.53 -6.43
C GLY A 177 7.96 -19.91 -6.76
N TYR A 178 7.07 -20.72 -7.32
CA TYR A 178 5.76 -20.31 -7.81
C TYR A 178 4.87 -19.68 -6.71
N ASP A 179 5.01 -20.12 -5.46
CA ASP A 179 4.24 -19.62 -4.33
C ASP A 179 4.79 -18.31 -3.74
N ASP A 180 5.95 -17.88 -4.21
CA ASP A 180 6.56 -16.63 -3.80
C ASP A 180 6.10 -15.49 -4.72
N PRO A 181 6.12 -14.24 -4.24
CA PRO A 181 5.67 -13.08 -5.03
C PRO A 181 6.72 -12.64 -6.05
N ILE A 182 7.20 -13.57 -6.86
CA ILE A 182 8.17 -13.33 -7.92
C ILE A 182 7.55 -13.57 -9.29
N LYS A 183 8.05 -12.85 -10.29
CA LYS A 183 7.62 -12.95 -11.70
C LYS A 183 8.84 -12.96 -12.60
N GLU A 184 8.70 -13.53 -13.78
CA GLU A 184 9.71 -13.44 -14.84
C GLU A 184 10.07 -11.96 -15.13
N GLY A 185 11.36 -11.69 -15.26
CA GLY A 185 11.88 -10.34 -15.50
C GLY A 185 12.15 -9.51 -14.25
N LEU A 186 11.87 -10.01 -13.03
CA LEU A 186 12.32 -9.36 -11.80
C LEU A 186 13.84 -9.42 -11.69
N ARG A 187 14.41 -8.35 -11.16
CA ARG A 187 15.84 -8.26 -10.84
C ARG A 187 16.04 -8.36 -9.35
N PHE A 188 17.10 -9.03 -8.95
CA PHE A 188 17.50 -9.18 -7.56
C PHE A 188 18.90 -8.63 -7.36
N ASP A 189 19.09 -7.91 -6.27
CA ASP A 189 20.41 -7.62 -5.77
C ASP A 189 20.98 -8.86 -5.11
N VAL A 190 22.19 -9.22 -5.45
CA VAL A 190 22.92 -10.29 -4.76
C VAL A 190 23.72 -9.64 -3.64
N VAL A 191 23.43 -10.07 -2.41
CA VAL A 191 24.11 -9.55 -1.22
C VAL A 191 24.85 -10.69 -0.54
N GLU A 192 25.91 -10.35 0.14
CA GLU A 192 26.63 -11.25 1.04
C GLU A 192 26.27 -10.85 2.47
N ASP A 193 25.72 -11.78 3.25
CA ASP A 193 25.45 -11.57 4.65
C ASP A 193 26.75 -11.60 5.44
N GLY A 194 27.04 -10.52 6.16
CA GLY A 194 28.21 -10.40 7.00
C GLY A 194 27.85 -10.02 8.43
N ILE A 195 28.72 -10.34 9.37
CA ILE A 195 28.64 -9.87 10.74
C ILE A 195 29.85 -8.98 10.99
N LEU A 196 29.59 -7.70 11.29
CA LEU A 196 30.60 -6.75 11.72
C LEU A 196 30.22 -6.19 13.07
N GLU A 197 31.06 -6.42 14.09
CA GLU A 197 30.88 -5.88 15.44
C GLU A 197 29.46 -6.09 16.02
N GLU A 198 28.94 -7.34 15.94
CA GLU A 198 27.61 -7.73 16.40
C GLU A 198 26.42 -7.18 15.56
N HIS A 199 26.68 -6.49 14.47
CA HIS A 199 25.63 -6.05 13.54
C HIS A 199 25.62 -6.88 12.26
N ASN A 200 24.43 -7.31 11.84
CA ASN A 200 24.24 -7.93 10.54
C ASN A 200 24.35 -6.85 9.47
N ILE A 201 25.22 -7.06 8.49
CA ILE A 201 25.38 -6.20 7.33
C ILE A 201 25.09 -6.97 6.04
N GLU A 202 24.40 -6.32 5.13
CA GLU A 202 24.20 -6.83 3.77
C GLU A 202 25.09 -6.03 2.81
N THR A 203 25.93 -6.70 2.06
CA THR A 203 26.78 -6.06 1.05
C THR A 203 26.35 -6.50 -0.34
N LYS A 204 25.91 -5.55 -1.17
CA LYS A 204 25.58 -5.84 -2.58
C LYS A 204 26.84 -6.24 -3.33
N ILE A 205 26.87 -7.48 -3.84
CA ILE A 205 27.98 -8.04 -4.62
C ILE A 205 27.61 -8.27 -6.09
N GLY A 206 26.33 -8.11 -6.45
CA GLY A 206 25.88 -8.28 -7.82
C GLY A 206 24.39 -8.03 -8.00
N GLU A 207 23.94 -8.30 -9.22
CA GLU A 207 22.51 -8.21 -9.63
C GLU A 207 22.20 -9.34 -10.61
N ILE A 208 21.02 -9.92 -10.51
CA ILE A 208 20.53 -11.02 -11.35
C ILE A 208 19.08 -10.78 -11.79
#